data_35786554be44602a3e9746da02f36b39
#
_entry.id   35786554be44602a3e9746da02f36b39
#
_cell.length_a   1.000
_cell.length_b   1.000
_cell.length_c   1.000
_cell.angle_alpha   90.00
_cell.angle_beta   90.00
_cell.angle_gamma   90.00
#
_symmetry.space_group_name_H-M   'P 1'
#
loop_
_entity.id
_entity.type
_entity.pdbx_description
1 polymer ?
#
loop_
_entity_poly.entity_id
_entity_poly.type
_entity_poly.pdbx_seq_one_letter_code
_entity_poly.pdbx_strand_id
1 'polypeptide(L)'
;SDLCEEAGLDLARPSEKTIEALRAVLTPEASLGNPIDVVGDAKADRYEAALKVLCESGEYKNILVLLTPQRVTDCPGTAEAVIKLAPQYPDVNIYCSFVGGARVDEGRVLLDKAKILNYEYPADIVRLLGLLKAQMAFRGKKLATCETGEVPAEIKAAVTAAKEAGLASLPQDLSLI
;
A
#
# COMPACT_ATOMS: atom_id res chain seq x y z
N SER A 1 -9.61 -3.10 -9.84
CA SER A 1 -9.29 -1.84 -10.56
C SER A 1 -10.02 -0.66 -9.94
N ASP A 2 -11.33 -0.70 -9.79
CA ASP A 2 -12.19 0.41 -9.37
C ASP A 2 -11.77 1.01 -8.01
N LEU A 3 -11.51 0.17 -7.01
CA LEU A 3 -11.00 0.61 -5.70
C LEU A 3 -9.66 1.36 -5.80
N CYS A 4 -8.79 0.99 -6.74
CA CYS A 4 -7.52 1.71 -6.93
C CYS A 4 -7.78 3.10 -7.50
N GLU A 5 -8.68 3.21 -8.47
CA GLU A 5 -9.09 4.48 -9.06
C GLU A 5 -9.74 5.39 -8.00
N GLU A 6 -10.69 4.87 -7.21
CA GLU A 6 -11.31 5.59 -6.09
C GLU A 6 -10.30 6.07 -5.04
N ALA A 7 -9.25 5.27 -4.78
CA ALA A 7 -8.15 5.64 -3.89
C ALA A 7 -7.11 6.56 -4.54
N GLY A 8 -7.32 6.97 -5.80
CA GLY A 8 -6.39 7.79 -6.57
C GLY A 8 -5.07 7.10 -6.89
N LEU A 9 -5.06 5.76 -6.97
CA LEU A 9 -3.90 4.96 -7.33
C LEU A 9 -3.93 4.64 -8.82
N ASP A 10 -2.79 4.80 -9.47
CA ASP A 10 -2.63 4.48 -10.88
C ASP A 10 -2.24 3.00 -11.04
N LEU A 11 -3.00 2.25 -11.83
CA LEU A 11 -2.64 0.91 -12.26
C LEU A 11 -1.78 0.99 -13.52
N ALA A 12 -0.46 0.91 -13.35
CA ALA A 12 0.47 0.95 -14.46
C ALA A 12 0.27 -0.27 -15.38
N ARG A 13 0.17 -0.01 -16.68
CA ARG A 13 0.12 -1.09 -17.68
C ARG A 13 1.53 -1.59 -17.97
N PRO A 14 1.74 -2.92 -18.09
CA PRO A 14 3.02 -3.47 -18.49
C PRO A 14 3.42 -2.96 -19.88
N SER A 15 4.70 -2.67 -20.05
CA SER A 15 5.26 -2.39 -21.40
C SER A 15 5.24 -3.66 -22.26
N GLU A 16 5.36 -3.51 -23.59
CA GLU A 16 5.47 -4.66 -24.51
C GLU A 16 6.64 -5.58 -24.13
N LYS A 17 7.76 -5.03 -23.68
CA LYS A 17 8.90 -5.80 -23.19
C LYS A 17 8.54 -6.66 -21.99
N THR A 18 7.82 -6.11 -21.03
CA THR A 18 7.35 -6.84 -19.84
C THR A 18 6.30 -7.89 -20.21
N ILE A 19 5.40 -7.57 -21.15
CA ILE A 19 4.42 -8.52 -21.69
C ILE A 19 5.12 -9.70 -22.36
N GLU A 20 6.15 -9.47 -23.17
CA GLU A 20 6.93 -10.53 -23.82
C GLU A 20 7.65 -11.41 -22.80
N ALA A 21 8.24 -10.81 -21.75
CA ALA A 21 8.89 -11.54 -20.68
C ALA A 21 7.89 -12.38 -19.87
N LEU A 22 6.71 -11.85 -19.58
CA LEU A 22 5.63 -12.60 -18.92
C LEU A 22 5.13 -13.75 -19.79
N ARG A 23 4.97 -13.52 -21.10
CA ARG A 23 4.55 -14.56 -22.06
C ARG A 23 5.54 -15.72 -22.13
N ALA A 24 6.83 -15.45 -21.90
CA ALA A 24 7.86 -16.49 -21.90
C ALA A 24 7.80 -17.41 -20.66
N VAL A 25 7.21 -16.96 -19.55
CA VAL A 25 7.18 -17.69 -18.27
C VAL A 25 5.78 -18.12 -17.82
N LEU A 26 4.74 -17.56 -18.40
CA LEU A 26 3.34 -17.86 -18.09
C LEU A 26 2.70 -18.72 -19.19
N THR A 27 1.58 -19.34 -18.83
CA THR A 27 0.79 -20.13 -19.78
C THR A 27 0.04 -19.23 -20.77
N PRO A 28 -0.29 -19.72 -21.97
CA PRO A 28 -1.00 -18.92 -22.99
C PRO A 28 -2.35 -18.35 -22.52
N GLU A 29 -2.98 -19.00 -21.52
CA GLU A 29 -4.27 -18.61 -20.96
C GLU A 29 -4.14 -17.42 -19.96
N ALA A 30 -2.92 -17.10 -19.54
CA ALA A 30 -2.69 -16.00 -18.59
C ALA A 30 -3.07 -14.64 -19.19
N SER A 31 -3.71 -13.80 -18.39
CA SER A 31 -3.91 -12.40 -18.76
C SER A 31 -2.67 -11.58 -18.38
N LEU A 32 -2.08 -10.91 -19.37
CA LEU A 32 -0.83 -10.17 -19.22
C LEU A 32 -1.04 -8.66 -19.03
N GLY A 33 -2.31 -8.23 -18.88
CA GLY A 33 -2.64 -6.86 -18.52
C GLY A 33 -2.49 -6.62 -17.01
N ASN A 34 -2.89 -5.44 -16.52
CA ASN A 34 -2.99 -5.20 -15.09
C ASN A 34 -4.47 -5.16 -14.68
N PRO A 35 -4.96 -6.11 -13.85
CA PRO A 35 -4.19 -7.14 -13.16
C PRO A 35 -3.65 -8.25 -14.08
N ILE A 36 -2.47 -8.79 -13.74
CA ILE A 36 -1.91 -9.99 -14.38
C ILE A 36 -2.58 -11.20 -13.72
N ASP A 37 -3.23 -12.05 -14.53
CA ASP A 37 -3.86 -13.26 -14.04
C ASP A 37 -3.03 -14.49 -14.41
N VAL A 38 -2.47 -15.15 -13.40
CA VAL A 38 -1.63 -16.34 -13.55
C VAL A 38 -2.43 -17.65 -13.70
N VAL A 39 -3.75 -17.55 -13.80
CA VAL A 39 -4.73 -18.65 -13.93
C VAL A 39 -4.93 -19.45 -12.62
N GLY A 40 -6.14 -19.95 -12.39
CA GLY A 40 -6.54 -20.56 -11.11
C GLY A 40 -5.82 -21.86 -10.74
N ASP A 41 -5.11 -22.51 -11.67
CA ASP A 41 -4.28 -23.69 -11.42
C ASP A 41 -2.83 -23.36 -11.08
N ALA A 42 -2.49 -22.06 -10.96
CA ALA A 42 -1.14 -21.61 -10.67
C ALA A 42 -0.64 -22.15 -9.32
N LYS A 43 0.55 -22.71 -9.36
CA LYS A 43 1.33 -23.08 -8.19
C LYS A 43 2.35 -22.00 -7.85
N ALA A 44 3.11 -22.20 -6.78
CA ALA A 44 4.11 -21.27 -6.29
C ALA A 44 5.15 -20.84 -7.35
N ASP A 45 5.60 -21.76 -8.18
CA ASP A 45 6.55 -21.52 -9.27
C ASP A 45 6.08 -20.51 -10.30
N ARG A 46 4.79 -20.55 -10.64
CA ARG A 46 4.19 -19.60 -11.58
C ARG A 46 4.06 -18.20 -10.97
N TYR A 47 3.69 -18.11 -9.70
CA TYR A 47 3.70 -16.84 -8.96
C TYR A 47 5.11 -16.27 -8.85
N GLU A 48 6.12 -17.13 -8.52
CA GLU A 48 7.52 -16.72 -8.44
C GLU A 48 8.02 -16.17 -9.79
N ALA A 49 7.74 -16.87 -10.89
CA ALA A 49 8.17 -16.47 -12.22
C ALA A 49 7.56 -15.11 -12.64
N ALA A 50 6.25 -14.95 -12.45
CA ALA A 50 5.58 -13.69 -12.77
C ALA A 50 6.12 -12.54 -11.91
N LEU A 51 6.22 -12.74 -10.60
CA LEU A 51 6.68 -11.74 -9.66
C LEU A 51 8.13 -11.30 -9.96
N LYS A 52 9.00 -12.26 -10.30
CA LYS A 52 10.37 -11.97 -10.69
C LYS A 52 10.43 -11.06 -11.93
N VAL A 53 9.68 -11.39 -12.98
CA VAL A 53 9.62 -10.55 -14.20
C VAL A 53 9.16 -9.14 -13.86
N LEU A 54 8.14 -8.98 -13.02
CA LEU A 54 7.64 -7.67 -12.63
C LEU A 54 8.65 -6.87 -11.81
N CYS A 55 9.36 -7.50 -10.88
CA CYS A 55 10.42 -6.86 -10.12
C CYS A 55 11.60 -6.43 -10.99
N GLU A 56 12.02 -7.29 -11.93
CA GLU A 56 13.13 -7.03 -12.85
C GLU A 56 12.81 -5.97 -13.92
N SER A 57 11.53 -5.76 -14.22
CA SER A 57 11.11 -4.76 -15.21
C SER A 57 11.48 -3.32 -14.82
N GLY A 58 11.54 -3.03 -13.52
CA GLY A 58 11.73 -1.67 -12.99
C GLY A 58 10.53 -0.73 -13.19
N GLU A 59 9.41 -1.24 -13.71
CA GLU A 59 8.21 -0.44 -14.02
C GLU A 59 7.33 -0.21 -12.79
N TYR A 60 7.49 -1.03 -11.74
CA TYR A 60 6.59 -1.04 -10.58
C TYR A 60 7.35 -0.74 -9.29
N LYS A 61 6.80 0.18 -8.49
CA LYS A 61 7.27 0.43 -7.11
C LYS A 61 6.47 -0.33 -6.08
N ASN A 62 5.24 -0.70 -6.41
CA ASN A 62 4.33 -1.43 -5.53
C ASN A 62 3.70 -2.56 -6.32
N ILE A 63 3.79 -3.78 -5.82
CA ILE A 63 3.18 -4.97 -6.41
C ILE A 63 2.26 -5.59 -5.36
N LEU A 64 1.01 -5.85 -5.74
CA LEU A 64 0.04 -6.53 -4.90
C LEU A 64 -0.18 -7.95 -5.42
N VAL A 65 0.23 -8.93 -4.63
CA VAL A 65 0.02 -10.36 -4.89
C VAL A 65 -1.32 -10.77 -4.30
N LEU A 66 -2.25 -11.14 -5.18
CA LEU A 66 -3.58 -11.65 -4.79
C LEU A 66 -3.59 -13.16 -4.94
N LEU A 67 -4.05 -13.86 -3.89
CA LEU A 67 -4.22 -15.30 -3.92
C LEU A 67 -5.58 -15.67 -3.34
N THR A 68 -6.38 -16.36 -4.17
CA THR A 68 -7.61 -17.03 -3.76
C THR A 68 -7.41 -18.54 -3.98
N PRO A 69 -7.46 -19.38 -2.93
CA PRO A 69 -7.06 -20.76 -3.06
C PRO A 69 -8.07 -21.57 -3.86
N GLN A 70 -7.60 -22.17 -4.91
CA GLN A 70 -8.25 -23.27 -5.61
C GLN A 70 -7.82 -24.62 -4.99
N ARG A 71 -8.31 -25.72 -5.54
CA ARG A 71 -7.99 -27.04 -5.01
C ARG A 71 -6.49 -27.39 -5.06
N VAL A 72 -5.78 -26.86 -6.05
CA VAL A 72 -4.37 -27.17 -6.34
C VAL A 72 -3.42 -26.05 -5.95
N THR A 73 -3.93 -24.95 -5.37
CA THR A 73 -3.12 -23.79 -5.01
C THR A 73 -2.22 -24.10 -3.81
N ASP A 74 -0.94 -23.86 -3.98
CA ASP A 74 0.07 -23.98 -2.92
C ASP A 74 0.25 -22.62 -2.24
N CYS A 75 -0.55 -22.37 -1.19
CA CYS A 75 -0.51 -21.10 -0.46
C CYS A 75 0.80 -20.91 0.31
N PRO A 76 1.32 -21.91 1.06
CA PRO A 76 2.63 -21.79 1.73
C PRO A 76 3.77 -21.54 0.74
N GLY A 77 3.85 -22.35 -0.33
CA GLY A 77 4.90 -22.20 -1.34
C GLY A 77 4.85 -20.84 -2.04
N THR A 78 3.64 -20.29 -2.29
CA THR A 78 3.51 -18.95 -2.85
C THR A 78 4.02 -17.88 -1.86
N ALA A 79 3.73 -18.04 -0.56
CA ALA A 79 4.28 -17.14 0.47
C ALA A 79 5.81 -17.22 0.52
N GLU A 80 6.38 -18.42 0.47
CA GLU A 80 7.84 -18.64 0.42
C GLU A 80 8.48 -17.99 -0.82
N ALA A 81 7.85 -18.08 -1.98
CA ALA A 81 8.31 -17.42 -3.20
C ALA A 81 8.37 -15.89 -3.02
N VAL A 82 7.35 -15.28 -2.43
CA VAL A 82 7.33 -13.85 -2.11
C VAL A 82 8.44 -13.50 -1.11
N ILE A 83 8.57 -14.27 -0.03
CA ILE A 83 9.59 -14.06 1.02
C ILE A 83 11.02 -14.14 0.45
N LYS A 84 11.24 -15.07 -0.48
CA LYS A 84 12.52 -15.24 -1.17
C LYS A 84 12.85 -14.06 -2.08
N LEU A 85 11.87 -13.53 -2.80
CA LEU A 85 12.07 -12.46 -3.79
C LEU A 85 12.14 -11.07 -3.17
N ALA A 86 11.33 -10.76 -2.18
CA ALA A 86 11.23 -9.41 -1.62
C ALA A 86 12.58 -8.79 -1.22
N PRO A 87 13.52 -9.49 -0.53
CA PRO A 87 14.80 -8.90 -0.17
C PRO A 87 15.76 -8.71 -1.36
N GLN A 88 15.50 -9.37 -2.50
CA GLN A 88 16.32 -9.21 -3.71
C GLN A 88 16.00 -7.92 -4.48
N TYR A 89 14.82 -7.35 -4.24
CA TYR A 89 14.31 -6.15 -4.92
C TYR A 89 13.88 -5.08 -3.89
N PRO A 90 14.81 -4.49 -3.13
CA PRO A 90 14.50 -3.58 -2.02
C PRO A 90 13.80 -2.29 -2.45
N ASP A 91 13.85 -1.93 -3.73
CA ASP A 91 13.18 -0.77 -4.30
C ASP A 91 11.72 -1.04 -4.70
N VAL A 92 11.26 -2.29 -4.57
CA VAL A 92 9.89 -2.73 -4.89
C VAL A 92 9.19 -3.18 -3.62
N ASN A 93 8.09 -2.53 -3.28
CA ASN A 93 7.26 -2.96 -2.17
C ASN A 93 6.31 -4.06 -2.63
N ILE A 94 6.37 -5.22 -1.99
CA ILE A 94 5.47 -6.34 -2.28
C ILE A 94 4.48 -6.47 -1.13
N TYR A 95 3.20 -6.43 -1.46
CA TYR A 95 2.07 -6.61 -0.56
C TYR A 95 1.33 -7.87 -0.92
N CYS A 96 0.74 -8.53 0.05
CA CYS A 96 -0.02 -9.75 -0.19
C CYS A 96 -1.46 -9.63 0.33
N SER A 97 -2.39 -10.23 -0.39
CA SER A 97 -3.73 -10.46 0.10
C SER A 97 -4.13 -11.92 -0.24
N PHE A 98 -4.06 -12.76 0.76
CA PHE A 98 -4.43 -14.17 0.67
C PHE A 98 -5.85 -14.32 1.24
N VAL A 99 -6.81 -14.49 0.36
CA VAL A 99 -8.24 -14.55 0.68
C VAL A 99 -8.72 -15.98 0.63
N GLY A 100 -9.13 -16.57 1.75
CA GLY A 100 -9.59 -17.97 1.72
C GLY A 100 -9.75 -18.65 3.09
N GLY A 101 -9.84 -17.88 4.16
CA GLY A 101 -9.98 -18.40 5.52
C GLY A 101 -8.86 -19.36 5.89
N ALA A 102 -9.17 -20.45 6.58
CA ALA A 102 -8.20 -21.41 7.07
C ALA A 102 -7.25 -22.02 6.01
N ARG A 103 -7.65 -21.99 4.73
CA ARG A 103 -6.80 -22.53 3.64
C ARG A 103 -5.55 -21.71 3.37
N VAL A 104 -5.55 -20.45 3.73
CA VAL A 104 -4.44 -19.53 3.50
C VAL A 104 -3.66 -19.17 4.77
N ASP A 105 -4.11 -19.62 5.94
CA ASP A 105 -3.54 -19.24 7.23
C ASP A 105 -2.04 -19.57 7.36
N GLU A 106 -1.61 -20.73 6.88
CA GLU A 106 -0.20 -21.13 6.91
C GLU A 106 0.66 -20.15 6.10
N GLY A 107 0.26 -19.81 4.87
CA GLY A 107 0.96 -18.83 4.04
C GLY A 107 0.96 -17.43 4.68
N ARG A 108 -0.14 -17.01 5.28
CA ARG A 108 -0.23 -15.72 6.00
C ARG A 108 0.71 -15.65 7.19
N VAL A 109 0.78 -16.72 7.99
CA VAL A 109 1.74 -16.81 9.12
C VAL A 109 3.18 -16.71 8.66
N LEU A 110 3.53 -17.31 7.52
CA LEU A 110 4.87 -17.21 6.93
C LEU A 110 5.18 -15.76 6.53
N LEU A 111 4.26 -15.09 5.82
CA LEU A 111 4.40 -13.69 5.41
C LEU A 111 4.57 -12.76 6.63
N ASP A 112 3.76 -12.94 7.68
CA ASP A 112 3.82 -12.14 8.90
C ASP A 112 5.16 -12.31 9.63
N LYS A 113 5.69 -13.53 9.73
CA LYS A 113 7.02 -13.81 10.30
C LYS A 113 8.13 -13.12 9.52
N ALA A 114 8.00 -13.07 8.20
CA ALA A 114 8.93 -12.40 7.31
C ALA A 114 8.73 -10.87 7.23
N LYS A 115 7.76 -10.30 7.96
CA LYS A 115 7.43 -8.87 7.95
C LYS A 115 6.94 -8.37 6.59
N ILE A 116 6.34 -9.23 5.78
CA ILE A 116 5.68 -8.84 4.54
C ILE A 116 4.23 -8.50 4.87
N LEU A 117 3.81 -7.30 4.48
CA LEU A 117 2.44 -6.84 4.74
C LEU A 117 1.44 -7.74 4.00
N ASN A 118 0.56 -8.34 4.78
CA ASN A 118 -0.48 -9.22 4.28
C ASN A 118 -1.81 -8.87 4.95
N TYR A 119 -2.83 -8.66 4.14
CA TYR A 119 -4.19 -8.36 4.59
C TYR A 119 -5.17 -9.39 4.05
N GLU A 120 -6.24 -9.63 4.80
CA GLU A 120 -7.27 -10.58 4.38
C GLU A 120 -8.00 -10.10 3.11
N TYR A 121 -8.22 -8.78 3.01
CA TYR A 121 -8.92 -8.20 1.86
C TYR A 121 -8.04 -7.23 1.08
N PRO A 122 -8.04 -7.32 -0.26
CA PRO A 122 -7.27 -6.39 -1.11
C PRO A 122 -7.64 -4.92 -0.90
N ALA A 123 -8.89 -4.65 -0.54
CA ALA A 123 -9.40 -3.31 -0.28
C ALA A 123 -8.61 -2.59 0.82
N ASP A 124 -8.16 -3.31 1.83
CA ASP A 124 -7.43 -2.71 2.95
C ASP A 124 -6.04 -2.25 2.54
N ILE A 125 -5.37 -3.01 1.66
CA ILE A 125 -4.08 -2.60 1.07
C ILE A 125 -4.27 -1.39 0.16
N VAL A 126 -5.29 -1.39 -0.67
CA VAL A 126 -5.59 -0.26 -1.57
C VAL A 126 -5.84 1.02 -0.75
N ARG A 127 -6.63 0.94 0.32
CA ARG A 127 -6.86 2.08 1.23
C ARG A 127 -5.56 2.55 1.90
N LEU A 128 -4.73 1.62 2.39
CA LEU A 128 -3.43 1.95 2.97
C LEU A 128 -2.54 2.70 1.98
N LEU A 129 -2.42 2.20 0.75
CA LEU A 129 -1.62 2.85 -0.30
C LEU A 129 -2.16 4.23 -0.67
N GLY A 130 -3.48 4.40 -0.73
CA GLY A 130 -4.13 5.69 -0.95
C GLY A 130 -3.80 6.69 0.16
N LEU A 131 -3.86 6.27 1.42
CA LEU A 131 -3.49 7.09 2.57
C LEU A 131 -2.00 7.46 2.56
N LEU A 132 -1.12 6.52 2.22
CA LEU A 132 0.32 6.80 2.09
C LEU A 132 0.60 7.82 0.98
N LYS A 133 -0.04 7.69 -0.18
CA LYS A 133 0.05 8.66 -1.29
C LYS A 133 -0.40 10.05 -0.83
N ALA A 134 -1.53 10.14 -0.15
CA ALA A 134 -2.04 11.41 0.40
C ALA A 134 -1.10 12.02 1.43
N GLN A 135 -0.54 11.21 2.33
CA GLN A 135 0.43 11.66 3.32
C GLN A 135 1.73 12.17 2.68
N MET A 136 2.24 11.49 1.66
CA MET A 136 3.42 11.94 0.93
C MET A 136 3.17 13.28 0.24
N ALA A 137 2.01 13.44 -0.40
CA ALA A 137 1.60 14.70 -1.01
C ALA A 137 1.47 15.83 0.01
N PHE A 138 0.95 15.53 1.21
CA PHE A 138 0.86 16.49 2.30
C PHE A 138 2.24 16.91 2.82
N ARG A 139 3.16 15.96 3.03
CA ARG A 139 4.54 16.24 3.48
C ARG A 139 5.32 17.10 2.48
N GLY A 140 5.02 16.99 1.19
CA GLY A 140 5.62 17.83 0.14
C GLY A 140 5.08 19.26 0.08
N LYS A 141 3.94 19.54 0.75
CA LYS A 141 3.39 20.89 0.81
C LYS A 141 4.23 21.72 1.80
N LYS A 142 4.81 22.82 1.31
CA LYS A 142 5.30 23.87 2.21
C LYS A 142 4.08 24.38 2.99
N LEU A 143 4.12 24.25 4.31
CA LEU A 143 3.14 24.91 5.15
C LEU A 143 3.17 26.38 4.77
N ALA A 144 2.03 26.94 4.35
CA ALA A 144 1.92 28.37 4.19
C ALA A 144 2.29 28.99 5.55
N THR A 145 3.29 29.85 5.56
CA THR A 145 3.55 30.70 6.73
C THR A 145 2.27 31.51 6.91
N CYS A 146 1.54 31.21 7.97
CA CYS A 146 0.45 32.07 8.38
C CYS A 146 1.09 33.46 8.63
N GLU A 147 0.75 34.45 7.82
CA GLU A 147 1.05 35.82 8.19
C GLU A 147 0.28 36.02 9.48
N THR A 148 1.02 36.04 10.57
CA THR A 148 0.44 36.39 11.87
C THR A 148 0.08 37.84 11.79
N GLY A 149 -1.17 38.14 11.51
CA GLY A 149 -1.73 39.46 11.70
C GLY A 149 -1.42 39.92 13.12
N GLU A 150 -1.35 41.23 13.35
CA GLU A 150 -1.17 41.74 14.71
C GLU A 150 -2.29 41.18 15.60
N VAL A 151 -1.87 40.47 16.64
CA VAL A 151 -2.83 39.97 17.64
C VAL A 151 -3.47 41.16 18.31
N PRO A 152 -4.82 41.29 18.29
CA PRO A 152 -5.50 42.41 18.94
C PRO A 152 -5.03 42.60 20.39
N ALA A 153 -4.91 43.84 20.81
CA ALA A 153 -4.40 44.18 22.15
C ALA A 153 -5.24 43.49 23.27
N GLU A 154 -6.52 43.37 23.05
CA GLU A 154 -7.47 42.69 23.96
C GLU A 154 -7.13 41.24 24.16
N ILE A 155 -6.78 40.50 23.09
CA ILE A 155 -6.38 39.10 23.17
C ILE A 155 -5.04 38.97 23.89
N LYS A 156 -4.07 39.86 23.61
CA LYS A 156 -2.80 39.86 24.34
C LYS A 156 -3.00 40.10 25.84
N ALA A 157 -3.86 41.04 26.21
CA ALA A 157 -4.17 41.34 27.60
C ALA A 157 -4.85 40.13 28.29
N ALA A 158 -5.82 39.48 27.63
CA ALA A 158 -6.50 38.32 28.14
C ALA A 158 -5.58 37.11 28.36
N VAL A 159 -4.65 36.87 27.41
CA VAL A 159 -3.64 35.81 27.55
C VAL A 159 -2.70 36.08 28.70
N THR A 160 -2.29 37.33 28.88
CA THR A 160 -1.41 37.74 29.97
C THR A 160 -2.10 37.56 31.33
N ALA A 161 -3.32 38.04 31.46
CA ALA A 161 -4.12 37.87 32.69
C ALA A 161 -4.38 36.40 33.05
N ALA A 162 -4.68 35.57 32.05
CA ALA A 162 -4.85 34.13 32.23
C ALA A 162 -3.56 33.43 32.72
N LYS A 163 -2.40 33.83 32.18
CA LYS A 163 -1.09 33.31 32.60
C LYS A 163 -0.76 33.71 34.04
N GLU A 164 -1.02 34.97 34.41
CA GLU A 164 -0.81 35.49 35.77
C GLU A 164 -1.73 34.80 36.79
N ALA A 165 -2.96 34.45 36.35
CA ALA A 165 -3.92 33.69 37.17
C ALA A 165 -3.64 32.19 37.21
N GLY A 166 -2.61 31.67 36.53
CA GLY A 166 -2.26 30.24 36.48
C GLY A 166 -3.29 29.35 35.74
N LEU A 167 -4.09 29.93 34.82
CA LEU A 167 -5.11 29.20 34.07
C LEU A 167 -4.44 28.46 32.92
N ALA A 168 -4.84 27.18 32.71
CA ALA A 168 -4.36 26.32 31.64
C ALA A 168 -5.04 26.59 30.28
N SER A 169 -6.15 27.35 30.26
CA SER A 169 -6.90 27.70 29.05
C SER A 169 -7.53 29.08 29.18
N LEU A 170 -7.83 29.72 28.06
CA LEU A 170 -8.61 30.95 28.03
C LEU A 170 -10.09 30.67 28.34
N PRO A 171 -10.83 31.61 28.95
CA PRO A 171 -12.28 31.53 29.07
C PRO A 171 -12.96 31.32 27.72
N GLN A 172 -14.06 30.58 27.69
CA GLN A 172 -14.72 30.14 26.47
C GLN A 172 -15.23 31.30 25.58
N ASP A 173 -15.59 32.39 26.17
CA ASP A 173 -16.02 33.65 25.53
C ASP A 173 -14.89 34.34 24.74
N LEU A 174 -13.62 34.13 25.12
CA LEU A 174 -12.45 34.62 24.42
C LEU A 174 -11.83 33.64 23.44
N SER A 175 -12.26 32.38 23.43
CA SER A 175 -11.79 31.36 22.50
C SER A 175 -12.51 31.38 21.15
N LEU A 176 -13.53 32.24 20.97
CA LEU A 176 -14.34 32.38 19.76
C LEU A 176 -13.99 33.64 18.94
N ILE A 177 -12.96 34.38 19.31
CA ILE A 177 -12.42 35.54 18.59
C ILE A 177 -11.19 35.09 17.80
#